data_0cf10d73b0fb39839d1b5ee5cb2947c5
#
_entry.id   0cf10d73b0fb39839d1b5ee5cb2947c5
#
_cell.length_a   1.000
_cell.length_b   1.000
_cell.length_c   1.000
_cell.angle_alpha   90.00
_cell.angle_beta   90.00
_cell.angle_gamma   90.00
#
_symmetry.space_group_name_H-M   'P 1'
#
loop_
_entity.id
_entity.type
_entity.pdbx_description
1 polymer ?
#
loop_
_entity_poly.entity_id
_entity_poly.type
_entity_poly.pdbx_seq_one_letter_code
_entity_poly.pdbx_strand_id
1 'polypeptide(L)'
;LQDVDKEQMRKVIYAILNHHHYVDNFGELEDKQLLIKENLEMIPCTILPQSSRDKDLSKSIGGREANALKKLEEDIDSQLIKGFLHKCDYSASAHEVIEIPNVDLDQRMERYWDRKEYIPNDMQKFARDNRDRHLILIGSTGLGKTEASLMWLGNQKGFYVLPLRSAINAMYERVKRDFYPMDYSSHLGLLHSEARSVYFKNLEEKVQKVGEKEQQEFWNYYGTTKSMALPVTITTPDQIFRFAFKYPAYELMLATCSYSKLIIDEIQAYSPDILAT
;
A
#
# COMPACT_ATOMS: atom_id res chain seq x y z
N LEU A 1 28.90 6.09 -5.20
CA LEU A 1 28.13 7.17 -5.88
C LEU A 1 28.78 7.65 -7.21
N GLN A 2 29.83 6.97 -7.70
CA GLN A 2 30.50 7.37 -8.95
C GLN A 2 29.71 7.02 -10.23
N ASP A 3 28.64 6.19 -10.13
CA ASP A 3 27.88 5.69 -11.28
C ASP A 3 26.34 5.89 -11.18
N VAL A 4 25.87 6.86 -10.38
CA VAL A 4 24.43 7.16 -10.38
C VAL A 4 24.12 7.99 -11.61
N ASP A 5 23.29 7.45 -12.50
CA ASP A 5 22.82 8.16 -13.68
C ASP A 5 22.14 9.49 -13.28
N LYS A 6 22.43 10.53 -14.06
CA LYS A 6 21.90 11.88 -13.83
C LYS A 6 20.38 11.93 -13.86
N GLU A 7 19.76 11.07 -14.66
CA GLU A 7 18.30 10.94 -14.73
C GLU A 7 17.73 10.30 -13.46
N GLN A 8 18.34 9.24 -12.97
CA GLN A 8 17.95 8.61 -11.69
C GLN A 8 18.07 9.60 -10.52
N MET A 9 19.13 10.41 -10.49
CA MET A 9 19.30 11.45 -9.47
C MET A 9 18.16 12.48 -9.52
N ARG A 10 17.72 12.89 -10.71
CA ARG A 10 16.58 13.81 -10.88
C ARG A 10 15.28 13.23 -10.33
N LYS A 11 15.02 11.94 -10.55
CA LYS A 11 13.83 11.24 -10.01
C LYS A 11 13.83 11.26 -8.47
N VAL A 12 14.96 11.00 -7.85
CA VAL A 12 15.12 11.08 -6.39
C VAL A 12 14.91 12.50 -5.87
N ILE A 13 15.52 13.50 -6.52
CA ILE A 13 15.35 14.91 -6.16
C ILE A 13 13.87 15.32 -6.28
N TYR A 14 13.21 14.94 -7.37
CA TYR A 14 11.77 15.18 -7.55
C TYR A 14 10.95 14.59 -6.40
N ALA A 15 11.20 13.34 -6.03
CA ALA A 15 10.50 12.66 -4.93
C ALA A 15 10.71 13.41 -3.60
N ILE A 16 11.95 13.77 -3.27
CA ILE A 16 12.28 14.50 -2.03
C ILE A 16 11.59 15.87 -1.97
N LEU A 17 11.56 16.61 -3.07
CA LEU A 17 10.97 17.95 -3.11
C LEU A 17 9.43 17.92 -3.00
N ASN A 18 8.80 16.83 -3.46
CA ASN A 18 7.34 16.77 -3.62
C ASN A 18 6.63 15.78 -2.70
N HIS A 19 7.31 15.09 -1.77
CA HIS A 19 6.66 14.06 -0.97
C HIS A 19 5.58 14.61 0.00
N HIS A 20 5.66 15.87 0.40
CA HIS A 20 4.65 16.52 1.24
C HIS A 20 3.65 17.41 0.47
N HIS A 21 3.87 17.64 -0.84
CA HIS A 21 3.11 18.64 -1.59
C HIS A 21 2.55 18.11 -2.91
N TYR A 22 1.33 18.55 -3.23
CA TYR A 22 0.64 18.30 -4.51
C TYR A 22 0.42 19.60 -5.31
N VAL A 23 1.02 20.71 -4.85
CA VAL A 23 0.92 22.03 -5.51
C VAL A 23 2.25 22.36 -6.15
N ASP A 24 2.23 23.11 -7.23
CA ASP A 24 3.38 23.60 -7.97
C ASP A 24 4.27 24.48 -7.08
N ASN A 25 5.18 23.85 -6.33
CA ASN A 25 6.08 24.51 -5.37
C ASN A 25 7.39 24.97 -6.02
N PHE A 26 7.52 24.85 -7.34
CA PHE A 26 8.74 25.29 -8.03
C PHE A 26 8.98 26.80 -7.95
N GLY A 27 7.91 27.61 -7.74
CA GLY A 27 8.03 29.06 -7.49
C GLY A 27 8.54 29.41 -6.09
N GLU A 28 8.40 28.51 -5.11
CA GLU A 28 8.89 28.69 -3.72
C GLU A 28 10.30 28.11 -3.48
N LEU A 29 10.91 27.51 -4.50
CA LEU A 29 12.24 26.90 -4.39
C LEU A 29 13.32 27.94 -4.06
N GLU A 30 13.18 29.16 -4.51
CA GLU A 30 14.09 30.26 -4.18
C GLU A 30 14.04 30.59 -2.67
N ASP A 31 12.86 30.58 -2.07
CA ASP A 31 12.68 30.84 -0.63
C ASP A 31 13.12 29.66 0.25
N LYS A 32 13.01 28.44 -0.27
CA LYS A 32 13.42 27.20 0.44
C LYS A 32 14.91 26.87 0.29
N GLN A 33 15.64 27.53 -0.60
CA GLN A 33 17.07 27.27 -0.83
C GLN A 33 17.91 27.45 0.44
N LEU A 34 17.60 28.47 1.23
CA LEU A 34 18.30 28.72 2.49
C LEU A 34 18.06 27.58 3.49
N LEU A 35 16.82 27.13 3.60
CA LEU A 35 16.42 26.04 4.50
C LEU A 35 17.04 24.70 4.10
N ILE A 36 17.10 24.42 2.79
CA ILE A 36 17.74 23.22 2.24
C ILE A 36 19.24 23.25 2.51
N LYS A 37 19.88 24.39 2.34
CA LYS A 37 21.32 24.57 2.59
C LYS A 37 21.66 24.36 4.07
N GLU A 38 20.93 24.97 4.98
CA GLU A 38 21.10 24.82 6.43
C GLU A 38 20.89 23.36 6.89
N ASN A 39 19.88 22.68 6.36
CA ASN A 39 19.62 21.28 6.71
C ASN A 39 20.62 20.30 6.09
N LEU A 40 21.14 20.57 4.90
CA LEU A 40 22.20 19.76 4.29
C LEU A 40 23.55 19.90 5.02
N GLU A 41 23.82 21.06 5.63
CA GLU A 41 25.01 21.27 6.47
C GLU A 41 24.93 20.48 7.79
N MET A 42 23.73 20.20 8.30
CA MET A 42 23.49 19.43 9.54
C MET A 42 23.54 17.91 9.34
N ILE A 43 23.47 17.41 8.11
CA ILE A 43 23.57 15.97 7.83
C ILE A 43 25.05 15.57 7.85
N PRO A 44 25.52 14.68 8.75
CA PRO A 44 26.89 14.16 8.75
C PRO A 44 27.09 13.34 7.46
N CYS A 45 27.61 13.99 6.41
CA CYS A 45 27.54 13.41 5.09
C CYS A 45 28.85 12.72 4.68
N THR A 46 28.89 11.42 4.90
CA THR A 46 29.69 10.47 4.11
C THR A 46 29.06 10.17 2.74
N ILE A 47 27.85 10.68 2.48
CA ILE A 47 27.00 10.28 1.36
C ILE A 47 27.08 11.24 0.17
N LEU A 48 27.44 12.53 0.36
CA LEU A 48 27.59 13.47 -0.75
C LEU A 48 29.07 13.80 -1.01
N PRO A 49 29.53 13.74 -2.28
CA PRO A 49 30.90 14.16 -2.63
C PRO A 49 31.16 15.61 -2.24
N GLN A 50 32.35 15.92 -1.75
CA GLN A 50 32.76 17.24 -1.33
C GLN A 50 32.59 18.30 -2.43
N SER A 51 32.73 17.90 -3.70
CA SER A 51 32.48 18.75 -4.88
C SER A 51 31.00 19.17 -5.05
N SER A 52 30.05 18.52 -4.37
CA SER A 52 28.62 18.89 -4.41
C SER A 52 28.26 19.92 -3.35
N ARG A 53 29.10 20.12 -2.33
CA ARG A 53 28.90 21.12 -1.26
C ARG A 53 29.24 22.54 -1.72
N ASP A 54 30.21 22.69 -2.65
CA ASP A 54 30.72 23.97 -3.11
C ASP A 54 29.99 24.51 -4.36
N LYS A 55 29.19 23.71 -5.02
CA LYS A 55 28.35 24.16 -6.12
C LYS A 55 27.03 24.68 -5.56
N ASP A 56 26.88 25.98 -5.70
CA ASP A 56 25.67 26.73 -5.42
C ASP A 56 24.45 25.98 -6.05
N LEU A 57 23.73 25.18 -5.23
CA LEU A 57 22.54 24.46 -5.67
C LEU A 57 21.52 25.41 -6.30
N SER A 58 21.59 26.70 -5.88
CA SER A 58 20.74 27.78 -6.38
C SER A 58 20.92 28.06 -7.87
N LYS A 59 22.15 27.87 -8.39
CA LYS A 59 22.45 28.08 -9.81
C LYS A 59 22.18 26.88 -10.71
N SER A 60 22.03 25.69 -10.12
CA SER A 60 21.80 24.48 -10.89
C SER A 60 20.31 24.18 -11.16
N ILE A 61 19.39 24.83 -10.44
CA ILE A 61 17.94 24.72 -10.66
C ILE A 61 17.47 25.94 -11.48
N GLY A 62 18.12 26.21 -12.60
CA GLY A 62 17.65 27.19 -13.58
C GLY A 62 16.36 26.70 -14.25
N GLY A 63 15.63 27.59 -14.92
CA GLY A 63 14.31 27.27 -15.52
C GLY A 63 14.26 26.02 -16.40
N ARG A 64 15.37 25.57 -16.96
CA ARG A 64 15.48 24.29 -17.69
C ARG A 64 15.38 23.08 -16.77
N GLU A 65 15.99 23.14 -15.59
CA GLU A 65 15.97 22.07 -14.60
C GLU A 65 14.59 21.99 -13.92
N ALA A 66 13.97 23.11 -13.61
CA ALA A 66 12.59 23.18 -13.11
C ALA A 66 11.60 22.55 -14.10
N ASN A 67 11.74 22.85 -15.40
CA ASN A 67 10.91 22.24 -16.44
C ASN A 67 11.20 20.74 -16.62
N ALA A 68 12.45 20.31 -16.41
CA ALA A 68 12.79 18.88 -16.43
C ALA A 68 12.16 18.13 -15.22
N LEU A 69 12.15 18.75 -14.04
CA LEU A 69 11.51 18.20 -12.85
C LEU A 69 9.99 18.13 -12.98
N LYS A 70 9.34 19.14 -13.59
CA LYS A 70 7.89 19.09 -13.88
C LYS A 70 7.49 17.92 -14.76
N LYS A 71 8.30 17.55 -15.74
CA LYS A 71 8.04 16.37 -16.59
C LYS A 71 8.07 15.05 -15.83
N LEU A 72 8.75 15.00 -14.68
CA LEU A 72 8.82 13.82 -13.84
C LEU A 72 7.53 13.55 -13.06
N GLU A 73 6.60 14.52 -13.03
CA GLU A 73 5.28 14.32 -12.44
C GLU A 73 4.47 13.20 -13.13
N GLU A 74 4.70 12.99 -14.42
CA GLU A 74 4.05 11.91 -15.20
C GLU A 74 4.92 10.66 -15.32
N ASP A 75 6.18 10.71 -14.88
CA ASP A 75 7.09 9.58 -14.93
C ASP A 75 6.77 8.57 -13.82
N ILE A 76 6.46 7.34 -14.20
CA ILE A 76 6.02 6.30 -13.28
C ILE A 76 7.07 5.96 -12.21
N ASP A 77 8.36 5.92 -12.55
CA ASP A 77 9.41 5.62 -11.60
C ASP A 77 9.52 6.73 -10.54
N SER A 78 9.38 7.99 -10.96
CA SER A 78 9.38 9.14 -10.05
C SER A 78 8.20 9.11 -9.09
N GLN A 79 7.03 8.72 -9.56
CA GLN A 79 5.83 8.51 -8.75
C GLN A 79 6.03 7.36 -7.75
N LEU A 80 6.62 6.25 -8.18
CA LEU A 80 6.93 5.12 -7.30
C LEU A 80 7.92 5.51 -6.21
N ILE A 81 9.01 6.19 -6.56
CA ILE A 81 10.01 6.66 -5.59
C ILE A 81 9.38 7.62 -4.58
N LYS A 82 8.57 8.57 -5.06
CA LYS A 82 7.80 9.50 -4.20
C LYS A 82 6.86 8.73 -3.27
N GLY A 83 6.14 7.74 -3.79
CA GLY A 83 5.23 6.91 -3.01
C GLY A 83 5.92 6.09 -1.92
N PHE A 84 7.07 5.49 -2.22
CA PHE A 84 7.88 4.77 -1.23
C PHE A 84 8.43 5.72 -0.16
N LEU A 85 8.93 6.89 -0.56
CA LEU A 85 9.42 7.90 0.38
C LEU A 85 8.29 8.37 1.31
N HIS A 86 7.11 8.66 0.77
CA HIS A 86 5.93 9.05 1.53
C HIS A 86 5.51 7.94 2.52
N LYS A 87 5.53 6.67 2.09
CA LYS A 87 5.22 5.54 2.95
C LYS A 87 6.20 5.42 4.12
N CYS A 88 7.50 5.57 3.85
CA CYS A 88 8.55 5.53 4.88
C CYS A 88 8.42 6.70 5.86
N ASP A 89 8.22 7.91 5.36
CA ASP A 89 8.10 9.12 6.17
C ASP A 89 6.85 9.07 7.07
N TYR A 90 5.71 8.67 6.51
CA TYR A 90 4.48 8.49 7.27
C TYR A 90 4.65 7.47 8.41
N SER A 91 5.23 6.31 8.11
CA SER A 91 5.46 5.26 9.11
C SER A 91 6.45 5.69 10.19
N ALA A 92 7.51 6.38 9.81
CA ALA A 92 8.50 6.92 10.75
C ALA A 92 7.87 7.97 11.70
N SER A 93 7.09 8.90 11.15
CA SER A 93 6.39 9.94 11.91
C SER A 93 5.33 9.38 12.87
N ALA A 94 4.64 8.32 12.45
CA ALA A 94 3.64 7.63 13.26
C ALA A 94 4.23 6.60 14.23
N HIS A 95 5.54 6.33 14.18
CA HIS A 95 6.20 5.22 14.89
C HIS A 95 5.57 3.85 14.60
N GLU A 96 5.09 3.66 13.36
CA GLU A 96 4.46 2.44 12.89
C GLU A 96 5.40 1.65 11.97
N VAL A 97 5.08 0.37 11.79
CA VAL A 97 5.81 -0.48 10.83
C VAL A 97 5.48 -0.08 9.40
N ILE A 98 6.51 -0.04 8.54
CA ILE A 98 6.35 0.30 7.13
C ILE A 98 5.59 -0.81 6.38
N GLU A 99 5.92 -2.08 6.70
CA GLU A 99 5.37 -3.25 6.02
C GLU A 99 5.43 -4.48 6.93
N ILE A 100 4.35 -5.26 6.95
CA ILE A 100 4.31 -6.57 7.62
C ILE A 100 4.28 -7.63 6.52
N PRO A 101 5.28 -8.53 6.46
CA PRO A 101 5.35 -9.54 5.42
C PRO A 101 4.27 -10.62 5.58
N ASN A 102 3.75 -11.13 4.47
CA ASN A 102 2.87 -12.30 4.45
C ASN A 102 3.74 -13.56 4.41
N VAL A 103 3.94 -14.19 5.56
CA VAL A 103 4.91 -15.31 5.66
C VAL A 103 4.27 -16.67 5.83
N ASP A 104 2.98 -16.76 6.17
CA ASP A 104 2.37 -18.00 6.65
C ASP A 104 0.97 -18.30 6.09
N LEU A 105 0.47 -17.55 5.10
CA LEU A 105 -0.85 -17.79 4.54
C LEU A 105 -0.97 -19.20 3.93
N ASP A 106 0.06 -19.70 3.28
CA ASP A 106 0.07 -21.06 2.74
C ASP A 106 -0.14 -22.11 3.84
N GLN A 107 0.57 -21.99 4.96
CA GLN A 107 0.43 -22.91 6.09
C GLN A 107 -0.95 -22.78 6.78
N ARG A 108 -1.52 -21.57 6.81
CA ARG A 108 -2.88 -21.34 7.33
C ARG A 108 -3.95 -21.97 6.44
N MET A 109 -3.74 -21.90 5.13
CA MET A 109 -4.59 -22.59 4.16
C MET A 109 -4.54 -24.10 4.34
N GLU A 110 -3.36 -24.70 4.49
CA GLU A 110 -3.20 -26.12 4.76
C GLU A 110 -3.93 -26.54 6.05
N ARG A 111 -3.71 -25.83 7.15
CA ARG A 111 -4.42 -26.09 8.42
C ARG A 111 -5.93 -25.93 8.29
N TYR A 112 -6.41 -25.02 7.46
CA TYR A 112 -7.83 -24.84 7.18
C TYR A 112 -8.40 -26.07 6.45
N TRP A 113 -7.70 -26.56 5.41
CA TRP A 113 -8.09 -27.76 4.68
C TRP A 113 -8.13 -28.99 5.60
N ASP A 114 -7.10 -29.22 6.39
CA ASP A 114 -7.01 -30.34 7.34
C ASP A 114 -8.17 -30.30 8.35
N ARG A 115 -8.42 -29.14 8.95
CA ARG A 115 -9.49 -28.95 9.94
C ARG A 115 -10.88 -29.18 9.36
N LYS A 116 -11.07 -28.89 8.08
CA LYS A 116 -12.36 -29.04 7.37
C LYS A 116 -12.48 -30.39 6.67
N GLU A 117 -11.42 -31.17 6.66
CA GLU A 117 -11.33 -32.42 5.88
C GLU A 117 -11.63 -32.20 4.39
N TYR A 118 -11.21 -31.03 3.85
CA TYR A 118 -11.41 -30.63 2.45
C TYR A 118 -10.19 -30.97 1.62
N ILE A 119 -10.44 -31.41 0.39
CA ILE A 119 -9.40 -31.59 -0.63
C ILE A 119 -9.52 -30.46 -1.64
N PRO A 120 -8.44 -29.71 -1.91
CA PRO A 120 -8.45 -28.66 -2.95
C PRO A 120 -8.92 -29.21 -4.29
N ASN A 121 -9.88 -28.55 -4.91
CA ASN A 121 -10.36 -28.90 -6.24
C ASN A 121 -9.37 -28.43 -7.34
N ASP A 122 -9.65 -28.79 -8.60
CA ASP A 122 -8.75 -28.51 -9.73
C ASP A 122 -8.55 -26.98 -9.97
N MET A 123 -9.60 -26.16 -9.77
CA MET A 123 -9.49 -24.70 -9.89
C MET A 123 -8.56 -24.13 -8.80
N GLN A 124 -8.66 -24.63 -7.58
CA GLN A 124 -7.81 -24.20 -6.46
C GLN A 124 -6.35 -24.63 -6.66
N LYS A 125 -6.11 -25.85 -7.09
CA LYS A 125 -4.78 -26.35 -7.46
C LYS A 125 -4.20 -25.54 -8.63
N PHE A 126 -4.99 -25.31 -9.67
CA PHE A 126 -4.58 -24.47 -10.79
C PHE A 126 -4.18 -23.06 -10.37
N ALA A 127 -4.95 -22.42 -9.50
CA ALA A 127 -4.65 -21.11 -8.96
C ALA A 127 -3.32 -21.09 -8.20
N ARG A 128 -3.08 -22.09 -7.34
CA ARG A 128 -1.83 -22.24 -6.60
C ARG A 128 -0.62 -22.44 -7.53
N ASP A 129 -0.79 -23.28 -8.54
CA ASP A 129 0.33 -23.69 -9.41
C ASP A 129 0.66 -22.60 -10.48
N ASN A 130 -0.17 -21.54 -10.60
CA ASN A 130 0.03 -20.43 -11.54
C ASN A 130 0.10 -19.06 -10.84
N ARG A 131 0.76 -19.00 -9.69
CA ARG A 131 0.90 -17.76 -8.89
C ARG A 131 1.70 -16.65 -9.55
N ASP A 132 2.50 -16.98 -10.53
CA ASP A 132 3.33 -16.07 -11.34
C ASP A 132 2.57 -15.43 -12.51
N ARG A 133 1.29 -15.77 -12.71
CA ARG A 133 0.46 -15.34 -13.84
C ARG A 133 -0.76 -14.56 -13.38
N HIS A 134 -1.28 -13.72 -14.29
CA HIS A 134 -2.61 -13.17 -14.16
C HIS A 134 -3.64 -14.26 -14.47
N LEU A 135 -4.64 -14.41 -13.62
CA LEU A 135 -5.66 -15.45 -13.76
C LEU A 135 -7.06 -14.85 -13.83
N ILE A 136 -7.91 -15.47 -14.65
CA ILE A 136 -9.36 -15.26 -14.64
C ILE A 136 -9.99 -16.57 -14.19
N LEU A 137 -10.64 -16.56 -13.02
CA LEU A 137 -11.31 -17.72 -12.47
C LEU A 137 -12.83 -17.57 -12.61
N ILE A 138 -13.45 -18.48 -13.38
CA ILE A 138 -14.89 -18.51 -13.57
C ILE A 138 -15.42 -19.76 -12.89
N GLY A 139 -16.39 -19.60 -11.99
CA GLY A 139 -16.99 -20.70 -11.27
C GLY A 139 -18.32 -20.32 -10.62
N SER A 140 -19.18 -21.31 -10.41
CA SER A 140 -20.44 -21.13 -9.69
C SER A 140 -20.23 -20.71 -8.24
N THR A 141 -21.28 -20.19 -7.62
CA THR A 141 -21.27 -19.90 -6.18
C THR A 141 -21.02 -21.19 -5.38
N GLY A 142 -20.18 -21.11 -4.35
CA GLY A 142 -19.82 -22.26 -3.51
C GLY A 142 -18.68 -23.13 -4.05
N LEU A 143 -18.14 -22.88 -5.26
CA LEU A 143 -17.03 -23.66 -5.83
C LEU A 143 -15.67 -23.40 -5.15
N GLY A 144 -15.59 -22.51 -4.17
CA GLY A 144 -14.33 -22.21 -3.48
C GLY A 144 -13.46 -21.20 -4.19
N LYS A 145 -14.05 -20.22 -4.90
CA LYS A 145 -13.33 -19.13 -5.57
C LYS A 145 -12.47 -18.32 -4.60
N THR A 146 -12.97 -18.05 -3.40
CA THR A 146 -12.23 -17.32 -2.37
C THR A 146 -10.95 -18.04 -1.95
N GLU A 147 -11.08 -19.35 -1.69
CA GLU A 147 -9.93 -20.18 -1.35
C GLU A 147 -8.93 -20.26 -2.53
N ALA A 148 -9.43 -20.40 -3.77
CA ALA A 148 -8.59 -20.36 -4.96
C ALA A 148 -7.81 -19.05 -5.08
N SER A 149 -8.46 -17.91 -4.82
CA SER A 149 -7.84 -16.59 -4.85
C SER A 149 -6.77 -16.42 -3.76
N LEU A 150 -7.03 -16.91 -2.55
CA LEU A 150 -6.04 -16.91 -1.47
C LEU A 150 -4.88 -17.87 -1.74
N MET A 151 -5.13 -19.03 -2.37
CA MET A 151 -4.08 -19.95 -2.82
C MET A 151 -3.22 -19.33 -3.92
N TRP A 152 -3.81 -18.57 -4.84
CA TRP A 152 -3.07 -17.79 -5.83
C TRP A 152 -2.25 -16.68 -5.19
N LEU A 153 -2.80 -16.00 -4.17
CA LEU A 153 -2.07 -14.97 -3.42
C LEU A 153 -0.81 -15.58 -2.77
N GLY A 154 -0.95 -16.71 -2.08
CA GLY A 154 0.13 -17.33 -1.33
C GLY A 154 0.72 -16.38 -0.29
N ASN A 155 1.99 -16.54 -0.01
CA ASN A 155 2.72 -15.68 0.95
C ASN A 155 3.15 -14.33 0.36
N GLN A 156 2.34 -13.74 -0.52
CA GLN A 156 2.58 -12.41 -1.07
C GLN A 156 1.59 -11.41 -0.48
N LYS A 157 1.97 -10.13 -0.51
CA LYS A 157 1.06 -9.05 -0.15
C LYS A 157 -0.10 -9.00 -1.15
N GLY A 158 -1.33 -8.78 -0.65
CA GLY A 158 -2.48 -8.72 -1.53
C GLY A 158 -3.64 -7.87 -1.05
N PHE A 159 -4.37 -7.37 -2.05
CA PHE A 159 -5.64 -6.67 -1.87
C PHE A 159 -6.77 -7.52 -2.44
N TYR A 160 -7.78 -7.78 -1.62
CA TYR A 160 -9.01 -8.44 -2.03
C TYR A 160 -10.10 -7.39 -2.21
N VAL A 161 -10.48 -7.13 -3.45
CA VAL A 161 -11.37 -6.02 -3.81
C VAL A 161 -12.76 -6.55 -4.13
N LEU A 162 -13.76 -5.96 -3.48
CA LEU A 162 -15.18 -6.26 -3.66
C LEU A 162 -15.97 -4.96 -3.87
N PRO A 163 -17.05 -4.99 -4.68
CA PRO A 163 -17.79 -3.78 -5.02
C PRO A 163 -18.70 -3.27 -3.90
N LEU A 164 -19.16 -4.17 -3.00
CA LEU A 164 -20.16 -3.85 -1.99
C LEU A 164 -19.61 -3.95 -0.57
N ARG A 165 -19.84 -2.92 0.25
CA ARG A 165 -19.39 -2.88 1.67
C ARG A 165 -19.89 -4.05 2.50
N SER A 166 -21.15 -4.48 2.31
CA SER A 166 -21.70 -5.65 3.01
C SER A 166 -20.94 -6.93 2.67
N ALA A 167 -20.56 -7.12 1.41
CA ALA A 167 -19.76 -8.26 0.97
C ALA A 167 -18.33 -8.19 1.53
N ILE A 168 -17.74 -7.00 1.60
CA ILE A 168 -16.41 -6.77 2.17
C ILE A 168 -16.40 -7.14 3.66
N ASN A 169 -17.37 -6.68 4.44
CA ASN A 169 -17.47 -6.98 5.87
C ASN A 169 -17.66 -8.49 6.09
N ALA A 170 -18.54 -9.13 5.32
CA ALA A 170 -18.76 -10.57 5.39
C ALA A 170 -17.49 -11.37 5.02
N MET A 171 -16.77 -10.93 3.98
CA MET A 171 -15.51 -11.53 3.57
C MET A 171 -14.42 -11.35 4.64
N TYR A 172 -14.30 -10.15 5.21
CA TYR A 172 -13.35 -9.86 6.28
C TYR A 172 -13.59 -10.78 7.50
N GLU A 173 -14.82 -10.87 7.98
CA GLU A 173 -15.14 -11.73 9.13
C GLU A 173 -14.93 -13.22 8.80
N ARG A 174 -15.19 -13.65 7.56
CA ARG A 174 -14.90 -15.01 7.10
C ARG A 174 -13.41 -15.30 7.10
N VAL A 175 -12.61 -14.46 6.46
CA VAL A 175 -11.15 -14.64 6.35
C VAL A 175 -10.50 -14.58 7.73
N LYS A 176 -10.94 -13.66 8.59
CA LYS A 176 -10.51 -13.53 9.98
C LYS A 176 -10.78 -14.83 10.75
N ARG A 177 -12.02 -15.32 10.72
CA ARG A 177 -12.44 -16.54 11.44
C ARG A 177 -11.73 -17.80 10.94
N ASP A 178 -11.58 -17.92 9.63
CA ASP A 178 -11.14 -19.17 9.02
C ASP A 178 -9.60 -19.28 8.95
N PHE A 179 -8.89 -18.18 8.77
CA PHE A 179 -7.43 -18.16 8.57
C PHE A 179 -6.65 -17.40 9.65
N TYR A 180 -7.22 -16.38 10.30
CA TYR A 180 -6.55 -15.53 11.28
C TYR A 180 -7.32 -15.37 12.61
N PRO A 181 -7.80 -16.45 13.25
CA PRO A 181 -8.69 -16.34 14.39
C PRO A 181 -8.07 -15.70 15.62
N MET A 182 -6.74 -15.79 15.77
CA MET A 182 -6.02 -15.31 16.98
C MET A 182 -5.24 -14.02 16.76
N ASP A 183 -4.78 -13.75 15.55
CA ASP A 183 -3.78 -12.72 15.24
C ASP A 183 -4.14 -11.87 14.00
N TYR A 184 -5.42 -11.75 13.70
CA TYR A 184 -5.91 -11.02 12.53
C TYR A 184 -5.40 -9.57 12.45
N SER A 185 -5.19 -8.91 13.60
CA SER A 185 -4.73 -7.52 13.66
C SER A 185 -3.33 -7.29 13.08
N SER A 186 -2.53 -8.34 12.97
CA SER A 186 -1.19 -8.30 12.36
C SER A 186 -1.17 -8.79 10.92
N HIS A 187 -2.29 -9.31 10.38
CA HIS A 187 -2.30 -9.98 9.09
C HIS A 187 -3.39 -9.49 8.14
N LEU A 188 -4.53 -9.07 8.66
CA LEU A 188 -5.72 -8.80 7.87
C LEU A 188 -6.27 -7.40 8.12
N GLY A 189 -6.32 -6.59 7.08
CA GLY A 189 -6.90 -5.24 7.10
C GLY A 189 -8.28 -5.18 6.45
N LEU A 190 -9.10 -4.28 6.94
CA LEU A 190 -10.39 -3.89 6.36
C LEU A 190 -10.32 -2.41 5.99
N LEU A 191 -10.46 -2.08 4.71
CA LEU A 191 -10.33 -0.72 4.23
C LEU A 191 -11.52 -0.31 3.35
N HIS A 192 -12.40 0.50 3.92
CA HIS A 192 -13.49 1.21 3.24
C HIS A 192 -13.90 2.43 4.07
N SER A 193 -14.78 3.28 3.56
CA SER A 193 -15.16 4.55 4.21
C SER A 193 -15.69 4.41 5.64
N GLU A 194 -16.29 3.28 5.99
CA GLU A 194 -16.87 3.01 7.32
C GLU A 194 -16.07 1.95 8.13
N ALA A 195 -14.90 1.53 7.66
CA ALA A 195 -14.09 0.50 8.32
C ALA A 195 -13.79 0.83 9.79
N ARG A 196 -13.56 2.12 10.09
CA ARG A 196 -13.35 2.61 11.47
C ARG A 196 -14.50 2.22 12.41
N SER A 197 -15.73 2.36 11.96
CA SER A 197 -16.92 2.02 12.77
C SER A 197 -17.03 0.52 13.00
N VAL A 198 -16.69 -0.30 12.00
CA VAL A 198 -16.68 -1.76 12.12
C VAL A 198 -15.62 -2.21 13.14
N TYR A 199 -14.43 -1.63 13.06
CA TYR A 199 -13.37 -1.94 14.01
C TYR A 199 -13.73 -1.55 15.44
N PHE A 200 -14.32 -0.35 15.61
CA PHE A 200 -14.73 0.13 16.93
C PHE A 200 -15.82 -0.75 17.55
N LYS A 201 -16.82 -1.13 16.77
CA LYS A 201 -17.87 -2.05 17.20
C LYS A 201 -17.29 -3.41 17.63
N ASN A 202 -16.38 -3.99 16.85
CA ASN A 202 -15.69 -5.23 17.19
C ASN A 202 -14.86 -5.12 18.49
N LEU A 203 -14.38 -3.94 18.82
CA LEU A 203 -13.67 -3.69 20.07
C LEU A 203 -14.64 -3.63 21.25
N GLU A 204 -15.74 -2.88 21.14
CA GLU A 204 -16.78 -2.77 22.16
C GLU A 204 -17.44 -4.13 22.51
N GLU A 205 -17.65 -4.98 21.52
CA GLU A 205 -18.20 -6.32 21.71
C GLU A 205 -17.26 -7.26 22.50
N LYS A 206 -15.95 -6.98 22.49
CA LYS A 206 -14.95 -7.81 23.19
C LYS A 206 -14.67 -7.36 24.62
N VAL A 207 -14.93 -6.12 24.96
CA VAL A 207 -14.50 -5.52 26.22
C VAL A 207 -15.67 -4.81 26.89
N GLN A 208 -15.97 -5.16 28.16
CA GLN A 208 -17.04 -4.50 28.94
C GLN A 208 -16.79 -3.01 29.19
N LYS A 209 -15.52 -2.59 29.20
CA LYS A 209 -15.08 -1.19 29.19
C LYS A 209 -13.81 -1.09 28.37
N VAL A 210 -13.83 -0.22 27.36
CA VAL A 210 -12.67 0.07 26.52
C VAL A 210 -11.70 0.95 27.33
N GLY A 211 -10.58 0.39 27.77
CA GLY A 211 -9.52 1.10 28.46
C GLY A 211 -8.56 1.79 27.48
N GLU A 212 -7.58 2.53 28.04
CA GLU A 212 -6.59 3.25 27.24
C GLU A 212 -5.73 2.31 26.37
N LYS A 213 -5.41 1.12 26.88
CA LYS A 213 -4.61 0.14 26.16
C LYS A 213 -5.34 -0.40 24.92
N GLU A 214 -6.60 -0.77 25.07
CA GLU A 214 -7.43 -1.27 23.97
C GLU A 214 -7.68 -0.18 22.92
N GLN A 215 -7.81 1.07 23.35
CA GLN A 215 -7.90 2.20 22.42
C GLN A 215 -6.61 2.36 21.63
N GLN A 216 -5.45 2.25 22.27
CA GLN A 216 -4.15 2.36 21.61
C GLN A 216 -3.95 1.21 20.60
N GLU A 217 -4.27 -0.03 20.98
CA GLU A 217 -4.22 -1.18 20.08
C GLU A 217 -5.14 -1.00 18.86
N PHE A 218 -6.33 -0.43 19.07
CA PHE A 218 -7.25 -0.08 17.98
C PHE A 218 -6.65 0.95 17.03
N TRP A 219 -6.08 2.04 17.55
CA TRP A 219 -5.50 3.09 16.71
C TRP A 219 -4.28 2.59 15.95
N ASN A 220 -3.45 1.79 16.56
CA ASN A 220 -2.31 1.16 15.90
C ASN A 220 -2.77 0.25 14.75
N TYR A 221 -3.76 -0.60 15.00
CA TYR A 221 -4.31 -1.48 13.98
C TYR A 221 -4.97 -0.71 12.82
N TYR A 222 -5.74 0.32 13.15
CA TYR A 222 -6.37 1.17 12.14
C TYR A 222 -5.33 1.95 11.32
N GLY A 223 -4.31 2.50 11.97
CA GLY A 223 -3.19 3.19 11.34
C GLY A 223 -2.44 2.27 10.38
N THR A 224 -2.04 1.09 10.85
CA THR A 224 -1.36 0.05 10.06
C THR A 224 -2.19 -0.40 8.84
N THR A 225 -3.50 -0.49 8.99
CA THR A 225 -4.40 -0.79 7.86
C THR A 225 -4.44 0.35 6.86
N LYS A 226 -4.58 1.59 7.35
CA LYS A 226 -4.70 2.79 6.50
C LYS A 226 -3.40 3.07 5.74
N SER A 227 -2.25 2.81 6.33
CA SER A 227 -0.93 2.89 5.69
C SER A 227 -0.66 1.73 4.73
N MET A 228 -1.60 0.75 4.64
CA MET A 228 -1.47 -0.47 3.83
C MET A 228 -0.23 -1.30 4.19
N ALA A 229 0.14 -1.31 5.46
CA ALA A 229 1.26 -2.12 5.93
C ALA A 229 0.91 -3.59 6.14
N LEU A 230 -0.39 -3.95 6.29
CA LEU A 230 -0.82 -5.33 6.52
C LEU A 230 -0.68 -6.22 5.28
N PRO A 231 -0.38 -7.50 5.49
CA PRO A 231 -0.15 -8.47 4.39
C PRO A 231 -1.35 -8.66 3.47
N VAL A 232 -2.55 -8.77 4.03
CA VAL A 232 -3.79 -8.96 3.29
C VAL A 232 -4.78 -7.86 3.67
N THR A 233 -5.30 -7.15 2.68
CA THR A 233 -6.30 -6.11 2.92
C THR A 233 -7.55 -6.36 2.08
N ILE A 234 -8.72 -6.42 2.73
CA ILE A 234 -10.01 -6.52 2.06
C ILE A 234 -10.57 -5.10 1.92
N THR A 235 -10.96 -4.71 0.71
CA THR A 235 -11.19 -3.30 0.41
C THR A 235 -12.22 -3.07 -0.70
N THR A 236 -12.69 -1.82 -0.80
CA THR A 236 -13.48 -1.34 -1.95
C THR A 236 -12.56 -0.84 -3.08
N PRO A 237 -13.05 -0.83 -4.33
CA PRO A 237 -12.28 -0.32 -5.48
C PRO A 237 -11.86 1.16 -5.32
N ASP A 238 -12.72 2.00 -4.76
CA ASP A 238 -12.45 3.42 -4.53
C ASP A 238 -11.25 3.67 -3.60
N GLN A 239 -10.90 2.72 -2.76
CA GLN A 239 -9.72 2.84 -1.90
C GLN A 239 -8.43 2.47 -2.64
N ILE A 240 -8.48 1.49 -3.56
CA ILE A 240 -7.31 1.01 -4.31
C ILE A 240 -7.05 1.87 -5.54
N PHE A 241 -8.08 2.17 -6.33
CA PHE A 241 -7.92 2.89 -7.60
C PHE A 241 -7.81 4.42 -7.45
N ARG A 242 -7.50 4.91 -6.25
CA ARG A 242 -7.24 6.35 -6.01
C ARG A 242 -6.12 6.90 -6.88
N PHE A 243 -5.15 6.07 -7.22
CA PHE A 243 -4.04 6.47 -8.09
C PHE A 243 -4.50 6.77 -9.53
N ALA A 244 -5.51 6.08 -10.06
CA ALA A 244 -6.04 6.32 -11.39
C ALA A 244 -6.67 7.73 -11.52
N PHE A 245 -7.22 8.26 -10.42
CA PHE A 245 -7.80 9.60 -10.36
C PHE A 245 -6.86 10.64 -9.76
N LYS A 246 -5.60 10.28 -9.48
CA LYS A 246 -4.58 11.15 -8.88
C LYS A 246 -5.07 11.90 -7.63
N TYR A 247 -5.85 11.24 -6.77
CA TYR A 247 -6.23 11.82 -5.48
C TYR A 247 -5.00 12.05 -4.58
N PRO A 248 -5.00 13.05 -3.68
CA PRO A 248 -3.87 13.30 -2.79
C PRO A 248 -3.36 12.01 -2.10
N ALA A 249 -2.06 11.81 -2.05
CA ALA A 249 -1.35 10.62 -1.57
C ALA A 249 -1.54 9.35 -2.46
N TYR A 250 -1.94 9.51 -3.73
CA TYR A 250 -2.11 8.38 -4.65
C TYR A 250 -0.79 7.62 -4.90
N GLU A 251 0.34 8.29 -4.82
CA GLU A 251 1.65 7.69 -5.08
C GLU A 251 2.00 6.61 -4.04
N LEU A 252 1.59 6.79 -2.77
CA LEU A 252 1.74 5.77 -1.74
C LEU A 252 0.98 4.49 -2.13
N MET A 253 -0.26 4.66 -2.62
CA MET A 253 -1.08 3.57 -3.12
C MET A 253 -0.44 2.88 -4.32
N LEU A 254 -0.03 3.67 -5.32
CA LEU A 254 0.64 3.20 -6.52
C LEU A 254 1.90 2.39 -6.17
N ALA A 255 2.75 2.94 -5.29
CA ALA A 255 3.95 2.27 -4.82
C ALA A 255 3.63 0.95 -4.10
N THR A 256 2.59 0.93 -3.25
CA THR A 256 2.20 -0.30 -2.54
C THR A 256 1.61 -1.33 -3.51
N CYS A 257 0.82 -0.93 -4.50
CA CYS A 257 0.27 -1.82 -5.52
C CYS A 257 1.36 -2.42 -6.43
N SER A 258 2.47 -1.70 -6.67
CA SER A 258 3.53 -2.16 -7.58
C SER A 258 4.20 -3.48 -7.16
N TYR A 259 4.16 -3.82 -5.88
CA TYR A 259 4.70 -5.10 -5.34
C TYR A 259 3.63 -5.99 -4.73
N SER A 260 2.34 -5.68 -4.94
CA SER A 260 1.22 -6.41 -4.37
C SER A 260 0.45 -7.18 -5.45
N LYS A 261 -0.24 -8.22 -5.04
CA LYS A 261 -1.25 -8.89 -5.87
C LYS A 261 -2.62 -8.26 -5.66
N LEU A 262 -3.40 -8.17 -6.74
CA LEU A 262 -4.75 -7.65 -6.73
C LEU A 262 -5.74 -8.77 -7.08
N ILE A 263 -6.68 -9.06 -6.20
CA ILE A 263 -7.79 -9.98 -6.41
C ILE A 263 -9.03 -9.12 -6.59
N ILE A 264 -9.64 -9.16 -7.78
CA ILE A 264 -10.90 -8.45 -8.07
C ILE A 264 -12.01 -9.50 -8.14
N ASP A 265 -12.90 -9.50 -7.16
CA ASP A 265 -14.01 -10.45 -7.09
C ASP A 265 -15.32 -9.77 -7.49
N GLU A 266 -16.29 -10.57 -7.96
CA GLU A 266 -17.61 -10.09 -8.43
C GLU A 266 -17.50 -9.00 -9.51
N ILE A 267 -16.63 -9.22 -10.49
CA ILE A 267 -16.29 -8.24 -11.54
C ILE A 267 -17.51 -7.68 -12.28
N GLN A 268 -18.58 -8.47 -12.39
CA GLN A 268 -19.84 -8.07 -13.05
C GLN A 268 -20.62 -6.98 -12.29
N ALA A 269 -20.30 -6.76 -11.01
CA ALA A 269 -20.96 -5.76 -10.17
C ALA A 269 -20.26 -4.39 -10.15
N TYR A 270 -19.14 -4.26 -10.87
CA TYR A 270 -18.43 -2.98 -11.00
C TYR A 270 -19.04 -2.12 -12.11
N SER A 271 -19.00 -0.81 -11.92
CA SER A 271 -19.39 0.12 -12.99
C SER A 271 -18.39 0.06 -14.15
N PRO A 272 -18.84 0.35 -15.39
CA PRO A 272 -17.96 0.39 -16.56
C PRO A 272 -16.76 1.33 -16.37
N ASP A 273 -16.93 2.45 -15.68
CA ASP A 273 -15.86 3.43 -15.44
C ASP A 273 -14.73 2.85 -14.59
N ILE A 274 -15.06 2.03 -13.58
CA ILE A 274 -14.08 1.33 -12.75
C ILE A 274 -13.37 0.22 -13.54
N LEU A 275 -14.10 -0.46 -14.43
CA LEU A 275 -13.51 -1.53 -15.25
C LEU A 275 -12.60 -1.00 -16.36
N ALA A 276 -12.76 0.27 -16.75
CA ALA A 276 -11.94 0.93 -17.77
C ALA A 276 -10.64 1.53 -17.19
N THR A 277 -10.54 1.60 -15.86
CA THR A 277 -9.35 2.09 -15.13
C THR A 277 -8.30 1.01 -14.97
#